data_13355603703f9fbd23af6c7c41f84d46
#
_entry.id   13355603703f9fbd23af6c7c41f84d46
#
_cell.length_a   1.000
_cell.length_b   1.000
_cell.length_c   1.000
_cell.angle_alpha   90.00
_cell.angle_beta   90.00
_cell.angle_gamma   90.00
#
_symmetry.space_group_name_H-M   'P 1'
#
loop_
_entity.id
_entity.type
_entity.pdbx_description
1 polymer ?
#
loop_
_entity_poly.entity_id
_entity_poly.type
_entity_poly.pdbx_seq_one_letter_code
_entity_poly.pdbx_strand_id
1 'polypeptide(L)'
;MKKRAVSMILAAAMVCGMMAANVSCVSAKGSDEGKVINIYSWNDEFRQRLEAVYPEVESTSKDGTVTKLKDGTEIHWIVNPNQDGVYQQKLDEALLNQADASADDKVDIFLSETDYVFKYTDKDADVAMPLTDLGIDPDKDLADQYDFTKTTASDADGVQRGATWQCCPGVLVYRRDIAKDVFGTDDPKEVGEKMKDWDTA
;
A
#
# COMPACT_ATOMS: atom_id res chain seq x y z
N MET A 1 -9.58 26.16 -4.26
CA MET A 1 -9.59 26.17 -2.77
C MET A 1 -10.75 25.39 -2.14
N LYS A 2 -11.95 25.26 -2.75
CA LYS A 2 -13.06 24.48 -2.18
C LYS A 2 -12.96 22.95 -2.42
N LYS A 3 -12.19 22.50 -3.40
CA LYS A 3 -12.04 21.05 -3.74
C LYS A 3 -11.08 20.29 -2.82
N ARG A 4 -10.13 20.96 -2.18
CA ARG A 4 -9.15 20.32 -1.25
C ARG A 4 -9.75 19.96 0.10
N ALA A 5 -10.83 20.62 0.53
CA ALA A 5 -11.47 20.38 1.80
C ALA A 5 -12.27 19.05 1.86
N VAL A 6 -12.76 18.57 0.72
CA VAL A 6 -13.60 17.36 0.65
C VAL A 6 -12.77 16.08 0.79
N SER A 7 -11.57 16.03 0.19
CA SER A 7 -10.67 14.87 0.34
C SER A 7 -10.11 14.72 1.77
N MET A 8 -9.86 15.82 2.48
CA MET A 8 -9.35 15.78 3.86
C MET A 8 -10.36 15.21 4.87
N ILE A 9 -11.65 15.37 4.61
CA ILE A 9 -12.71 14.92 5.55
C ILE A 9 -12.93 13.41 5.45
N LEU A 10 -12.80 12.81 4.26
CA LEU A 10 -12.94 11.35 4.07
C LEU A 10 -11.84 10.55 4.77
N ALA A 11 -10.61 11.07 4.75
CA ALA A 11 -9.45 10.41 5.35
C ALA A 11 -9.51 10.36 6.88
N ALA A 12 -10.07 11.41 7.53
CA ALA A 12 -10.16 11.45 8.99
C ALA A 12 -11.14 10.41 9.58
N ALA A 13 -12.14 9.98 8.82
CA ALA A 13 -13.12 9.00 9.29
C ALA A 13 -12.60 7.56 9.29
N MET A 14 -11.69 7.21 8.36
CA MET A 14 -11.11 5.86 8.28
C MET A 14 -10.17 5.52 9.44
N VAL A 15 -9.46 6.51 9.98
CA VAL A 15 -8.49 6.30 11.08
C VAL A 15 -9.18 6.09 12.43
N CYS A 16 -10.37 6.64 12.62
CA CYS A 16 -11.09 6.46 13.88
C CYS A 16 -11.57 5.02 14.13
N GLY A 17 -11.72 4.19 13.10
CA GLY A 17 -12.08 2.77 13.22
C GLY A 17 -10.89 1.86 13.52
N MET A 18 -9.67 2.27 13.23
CA MET A 18 -8.47 1.44 13.34
C MET A 18 -7.74 1.54 14.69
N MET A 19 -8.05 2.54 15.52
CA MET A 19 -7.41 2.69 16.84
C MET A 19 -8.45 2.59 17.96
N ALA A 20 -8.57 1.43 18.57
CA ALA A 20 -9.24 1.24 19.85
C ALA A 20 -8.38 1.82 20.99
N ALA A 21 -8.12 3.11 21.00
CA ALA A 21 -7.53 3.83 22.13
C ALA A 21 -7.95 5.31 22.08
N ASN A 22 -9.00 5.64 22.84
CA ASN A 22 -9.37 7.00 23.31
C ASN A 22 -8.96 8.20 22.43
N VAL A 23 -9.53 8.33 21.25
CA VAL A 23 -9.54 9.58 20.52
C VAL A 23 -10.98 10.07 20.48
N SER A 24 -11.23 11.23 21.12
CA SER A 24 -12.51 11.90 21.03
C SER A 24 -12.77 12.32 19.59
N CYS A 25 -13.63 11.59 18.90
CA CYS A 25 -14.05 11.91 17.55
C CYS A 25 -14.73 13.28 17.54
N VAL A 26 -14.14 14.25 16.86
CA VAL A 26 -14.85 15.48 16.48
C VAL A 26 -15.78 15.11 15.34
N SER A 27 -17.05 14.91 15.64
CA SER A 27 -18.10 14.72 14.64
C SER A 27 -18.19 15.93 13.73
N ALA A 28 -17.65 15.85 12.52
CA ALA A 28 -17.99 16.78 11.45
C ALA A 28 -19.43 16.49 11.00
N LYS A 29 -20.33 17.41 11.23
CA LYS A 29 -21.71 17.32 10.74
C LYS A 29 -21.75 17.48 9.23
N GLY A 30 -22.17 16.44 8.51
CA GLY A 30 -22.79 16.58 7.18
C GLY A 30 -21.92 16.22 5.99
N SER A 31 -21.13 15.15 6.03
CA SER A 31 -20.66 14.44 4.83
C SER A 31 -21.34 13.08 4.78
N ASP A 32 -21.82 12.72 3.61
CA ASP A 32 -22.20 11.33 3.28
C ASP A 32 -20.88 10.55 3.10
N GLU A 33 -20.34 10.08 4.21
CA GLU A 33 -19.00 9.44 4.25
C GLU A 33 -19.04 7.99 3.81
N GLY A 34 -20.14 7.47 3.28
CA GLY A 34 -20.26 6.09 2.91
C GLY A 34 -19.89 5.10 4.03
N LYS A 35 -20.16 3.82 3.82
CA LYS A 35 -19.73 2.73 4.68
C LYS A 35 -18.96 1.66 3.93
N VAL A 36 -18.44 2.03 2.77
CA VAL A 36 -17.67 1.17 1.89
C VAL A 36 -16.24 1.67 1.82
N ILE A 37 -15.28 0.77 1.97
CA ILE A 37 -13.85 1.01 1.73
C ILE A 37 -13.45 0.17 0.52
N ASN A 38 -13.14 0.82 -0.58
CA ASN A 38 -12.68 0.13 -1.80
C ASN A 38 -11.17 -0.03 -1.78
N ILE A 39 -10.70 -1.29 -1.80
CA ILE A 39 -9.28 -1.63 -1.84
C ILE A 39 -8.94 -2.25 -3.20
N TYR A 40 -8.09 -1.56 -3.96
CA TYR A 40 -7.59 -2.02 -5.24
C TYR A 40 -6.33 -2.88 -5.08
N SER A 41 -6.38 -4.09 -5.63
CA SER A 41 -5.27 -5.05 -5.58
C SER A 41 -5.17 -5.87 -6.86
N TRP A 42 -4.03 -6.55 -7.08
CA TRP A 42 -3.84 -7.43 -8.24
C TRP A 42 -4.12 -8.90 -7.96
N ASN A 43 -4.28 -9.26 -6.70
CA ASN A 43 -4.66 -10.59 -6.24
C ASN A 43 -5.30 -10.50 -4.86
N ASP A 44 -5.63 -11.63 -4.25
CA ASP A 44 -6.30 -11.72 -2.96
C ASP A 44 -5.34 -11.88 -1.76
N GLU A 45 -4.03 -11.80 -1.96
CA GLU A 45 -3.06 -12.00 -0.88
C GLU A 45 -3.19 -10.95 0.22
N PHE A 46 -3.29 -9.67 -0.16
CA PHE A 46 -3.44 -8.60 0.83
C PHE A 46 -4.72 -8.76 1.65
N ARG A 47 -5.85 -9.15 1.02
CA ARG A 47 -7.09 -9.47 1.71
C ARG A 47 -6.86 -10.56 2.76
N GLN A 48 -6.26 -11.69 2.36
CA GLN A 48 -6.00 -12.81 3.27
C GLN A 48 -5.12 -12.41 4.45
N ARG A 49 -4.11 -11.56 4.23
CA ARG A 49 -3.24 -11.04 5.29
C ARG A 49 -3.99 -10.11 6.24
N LEU A 50 -4.77 -9.17 5.68
CA LEU A 50 -5.59 -8.26 6.48
C LEU A 50 -6.58 -9.05 7.35
N GLU A 51 -7.33 -9.97 6.76
CA GLU A 51 -8.31 -10.78 7.47
C GLU A 51 -7.69 -11.65 8.57
N ALA A 52 -6.44 -12.07 8.41
CA ALA A 52 -5.73 -12.89 9.41
C ALA A 52 -5.30 -12.09 10.65
N VAL A 53 -5.11 -10.78 10.53
CA VAL A 53 -4.54 -9.95 11.62
C VAL A 53 -5.46 -8.85 12.11
N TYR A 54 -6.44 -8.42 11.32
CA TYR A 54 -7.32 -7.32 11.71
C TYR A 54 -8.51 -7.81 12.54
N PRO A 55 -8.56 -7.45 13.84
CA PRO A 55 -9.51 -8.04 14.78
C PRO A 55 -10.97 -7.59 14.55
N GLU A 56 -11.19 -6.54 13.76
CA GLU A 56 -12.53 -6.01 13.49
C GLU A 56 -13.24 -6.73 12.34
N VAL A 57 -12.61 -7.70 11.69
CA VAL A 57 -13.26 -8.54 10.68
C VAL A 57 -14.37 -9.37 11.32
N GLU A 58 -15.59 -9.27 10.79
CA GLU A 58 -16.75 -10.06 11.18
C GLU A 58 -16.95 -11.26 10.26
N SER A 59 -16.96 -11.03 8.96
CA SER A 59 -17.20 -12.09 7.96
C SER A 59 -16.69 -11.69 6.58
N THR A 60 -16.47 -12.68 5.71
CA THR A 60 -16.12 -12.49 4.31
C THR A 60 -17.14 -13.19 3.42
N SER A 61 -17.52 -12.56 2.31
CA SER A 61 -18.40 -13.15 1.29
C SER A 61 -17.79 -14.43 0.70
N LYS A 62 -18.62 -15.34 0.21
CA LYS A 62 -18.14 -16.64 -0.34
C LYS A 62 -17.20 -16.51 -1.52
N ASP A 63 -17.35 -15.45 -2.31
CA ASP A 63 -16.50 -15.15 -3.47
C ASP A 63 -15.27 -14.30 -3.10
N GLY A 64 -15.17 -13.89 -1.84
CA GLY A 64 -14.03 -13.07 -1.34
C GLY A 64 -14.03 -11.64 -1.82
N THR A 65 -15.13 -11.13 -2.37
CA THR A 65 -15.21 -9.76 -2.91
C THR A 65 -15.56 -8.72 -1.86
N VAL A 66 -16.16 -9.13 -0.74
CA VAL A 66 -16.57 -8.22 0.34
C VAL A 66 -16.20 -8.80 1.69
N THR A 67 -15.51 -7.99 2.51
CA THR A 67 -15.27 -8.28 3.93
C THR A 67 -16.07 -7.29 4.77
N LYS A 68 -16.89 -7.81 5.70
CA LYS A 68 -17.66 -7.00 6.65
C LYS A 68 -16.91 -6.82 7.95
N LEU A 69 -16.93 -5.59 8.46
CA LEU A 69 -16.40 -5.24 9.77
C LEU A 69 -17.53 -5.20 10.82
N LYS A 70 -17.17 -5.36 12.08
CA LYS A 70 -18.10 -5.39 13.23
C LYS A 70 -18.94 -4.12 13.40
N ASP A 71 -18.44 -2.98 12.93
CA ASP A 71 -19.14 -1.69 12.96
C ASP A 71 -20.12 -1.50 11.78
N GLY A 72 -20.20 -2.49 10.88
CA GLY A 72 -21.03 -2.50 9.70
C GLY A 72 -20.39 -1.87 8.46
N THR A 73 -19.12 -1.47 8.52
CA THR A 73 -18.33 -1.06 7.34
C THR A 73 -18.07 -2.28 6.45
N GLU A 74 -18.14 -2.08 5.14
CA GLU A 74 -17.81 -3.10 4.14
C GLU A 74 -16.50 -2.75 3.43
N ILE A 75 -15.57 -3.69 3.36
CA ILE A 75 -14.38 -3.60 2.52
C ILE A 75 -14.68 -4.30 1.21
N HIS A 76 -14.68 -3.56 0.12
CA HIS A 76 -14.84 -4.10 -1.23
C HIS A 76 -13.46 -4.31 -1.87
N TRP A 77 -13.19 -5.53 -2.29
CA TRP A 77 -11.93 -5.92 -2.91
C TRP A 77 -12.02 -5.83 -4.42
N ILE A 78 -11.37 -4.81 -5.00
CA ILE A 78 -11.36 -4.57 -6.44
C ILE A 78 -10.10 -5.24 -7.01
N VAL A 79 -10.22 -6.50 -7.39
CA VAL A 79 -9.09 -7.31 -7.84
C VAL A 79 -8.97 -7.26 -9.36
N ASN A 80 -7.86 -6.74 -9.85
CA ASN A 80 -7.49 -6.73 -11.27
C ASN A 80 -6.10 -7.37 -11.42
N PRO A 81 -5.89 -8.33 -12.34
CA PRO A 81 -4.59 -8.99 -12.47
C PRO A 81 -3.49 -8.02 -12.91
N ASN A 82 -2.29 -8.18 -12.36
CA ASN A 82 -1.15 -7.32 -12.71
C ASN A 82 -0.55 -7.64 -14.10
N GLN A 83 -0.98 -8.76 -14.70
CA GLN A 83 -0.50 -9.17 -16.03
C GLN A 83 -0.81 -8.09 -17.07
N ASP A 84 0.15 -7.83 -17.96
CA ASP A 84 0.05 -6.87 -19.07
C ASP A 84 -0.35 -5.44 -18.63
N GLY A 85 -0.11 -5.09 -17.37
CA GLY A 85 -0.42 -3.76 -16.83
C GLY A 85 -1.91 -3.49 -16.60
N VAL A 86 -2.76 -4.51 -16.65
CA VAL A 86 -4.22 -4.36 -16.47
C VAL A 86 -4.56 -3.72 -15.14
N TYR A 87 -3.89 -4.13 -14.06
CA TYR A 87 -4.11 -3.53 -12.75
C TYR A 87 -3.90 -2.01 -12.74
N GLN A 88 -2.75 -1.56 -13.25
CA GLN A 88 -2.43 -0.12 -13.29
C GLN A 88 -3.41 0.65 -14.16
N GLN A 89 -3.80 0.10 -15.32
CA GLN A 89 -4.79 0.74 -16.21
C GLN A 89 -6.13 0.93 -15.50
N LYS A 90 -6.61 -0.10 -14.79
CA LYS A 90 -7.89 -0.03 -14.06
C LYS A 90 -7.84 0.90 -12.85
N LEU A 91 -6.72 0.92 -12.14
CA LEU A 91 -6.49 1.88 -11.07
C LEU A 91 -6.45 3.33 -11.60
N ASP A 92 -5.73 3.58 -12.70
CA ASP A 92 -5.67 4.90 -13.33
C ASP A 92 -7.04 5.39 -13.78
N GLU A 93 -7.83 4.52 -14.43
CA GLU A 93 -9.21 4.85 -14.84
C GLU A 93 -10.07 5.26 -13.62
N ALA A 94 -9.97 4.53 -12.52
CA ALA A 94 -10.71 4.84 -11.29
C ALA A 94 -10.25 6.15 -10.65
N LEU A 95 -8.94 6.37 -10.55
CA LEU A 95 -8.35 7.59 -9.98
C LEU A 95 -8.68 8.85 -10.80
N LEU A 96 -8.71 8.73 -12.13
CA LEU A 96 -9.13 9.84 -13.01
C LEU A 96 -10.59 10.25 -12.77
N ASN A 97 -11.44 9.32 -12.40
CA ASN A 97 -12.85 9.55 -12.11
C ASN A 97 -13.14 9.85 -10.63
N GLN A 98 -12.10 9.86 -9.78
CA GLN A 98 -12.21 9.99 -8.31
C GLN A 98 -13.03 11.21 -7.86
N ALA A 99 -12.92 12.33 -8.58
CA ALA A 99 -13.60 13.57 -8.20
C ALA A 99 -15.12 13.53 -8.41
N ASP A 100 -15.57 12.72 -9.37
CA ASP A 100 -16.98 12.61 -9.76
C ASP A 100 -17.65 11.33 -9.22
N ALA A 101 -16.87 10.43 -8.62
CA ALA A 101 -17.35 9.21 -8.01
C ALA A 101 -18.18 9.49 -6.76
N SER A 102 -19.23 8.65 -6.53
CA SER A 102 -19.95 8.70 -5.25
C SER A 102 -19.05 8.29 -4.08
N ALA A 103 -19.46 8.55 -2.85
CA ALA A 103 -18.65 8.23 -1.67
C ALA A 103 -18.28 6.73 -1.63
N ASP A 104 -19.23 5.86 -1.97
CA ASP A 104 -19.04 4.41 -1.95
C ASP A 104 -18.33 3.82 -3.18
N ASP A 105 -18.03 4.64 -4.21
CA ASP A 105 -17.37 4.21 -5.45
C ASP A 105 -15.92 4.73 -5.58
N LYS A 106 -15.42 5.44 -4.58
CA LYS A 106 -14.07 6.01 -4.59
C LYS A 106 -13.00 4.95 -4.39
N VAL A 107 -11.80 5.23 -4.89
CA VAL A 107 -10.60 4.49 -4.51
C VAL A 107 -10.16 5.01 -3.13
N ASP A 108 -10.20 4.16 -2.12
CA ASP A 108 -9.79 4.54 -0.76
C ASP A 108 -8.39 4.06 -0.45
N ILE A 109 -8.09 2.81 -0.81
CA ILE A 109 -6.78 2.20 -0.66
C ILE A 109 -6.41 1.49 -1.98
N PHE A 110 -5.17 1.59 -2.37
CA PHE A 110 -4.65 0.81 -3.48
C PHE A 110 -3.26 0.27 -3.17
N LEU A 111 -2.95 -0.89 -3.72
CA LEU A 111 -1.61 -1.47 -3.64
C LEU A 111 -0.73 -0.94 -4.76
N SER A 112 0.56 -0.83 -4.48
CA SER A 112 1.56 -0.42 -5.45
C SER A 112 2.85 -1.22 -5.30
N GLU A 113 3.51 -1.51 -6.41
CA GLU A 113 4.84 -2.13 -6.43
C GLU A 113 5.93 -1.08 -6.59
N THR A 114 7.13 -1.40 -6.17
CA THR A 114 8.28 -0.49 -6.15
C THR A 114 8.61 0.11 -7.52
N ASP A 115 8.36 -0.62 -8.60
CA ASP A 115 8.69 -0.21 -9.98
C ASP A 115 7.80 0.91 -10.53
N TYR A 116 6.61 1.12 -9.93
CA TYR A 116 5.70 2.19 -10.34
C TYR A 116 5.12 3.03 -9.19
N VAL A 117 5.57 2.81 -7.93
CA VAL A 117 5.02 3.52 -6.76
C VAL A 117 5.11 5.03 -6.90
N PHE A 118 6.19 5.57 -7.46
CA PHE A 118 6.39 7.02 -7.61
C PHE A 118 5.34 7.70 -8.50
N LYS A 119 4.73 6.96 -9.41
CA LYS A 119 3.60 7.49 -10.19
C LYS A 119 2.46 8.01 -9.32
N TYR A 120 2.27 7.41 -8.15
CA TYR A 120 1.16 7.71 -7.24
C TYR A 120 1.60 8.45 -5.98
N THR A 121 2.85 8.29 -5.55
CA THR A 121 3.39 8.97 -4.35
C THR A 121 4.04 10.30 -4.66
N ASP A 122 4.27 10.63 -5.93
CA ASP A 122 4.74 11.96 -6.30
C ASP A 122 3.74 13.02 -5.82
N LYS A 123 4.25 14.07 -5.16
CA LYS A 123 3.42 15.14 -4.59
C LYS A 123 2.60 15.89 -5.64
N ASP A 124 3.11 15.99 -6.86
CA ASP A 124 2.46 16.70 -7.95
C ASP A 124 1.38 15.84 -8.63
N ALA A 125 1.39 14.53 -8.42
CA ALA A 125 0.33 13.63 -8.88
C ALA A 125 -1.00 13.83 -8.13
N ASP A 126 -0.96 14.33 -6.88
CA ASP A 126 -2.13 14.58 -6.01
C ASP A 126 -3.03 13.34 -5.85
N VAL A 127 -2.42 12.15 -5.78
CA VAL A 127 -3.10 10.85 -5.64
C VAL A 127 -2.97 10.30 -4.23
N ALA A 128 -1.77 9.90 -3.82
CA ALA A 128 -1.57 9.36 -2.49
C ALA A 128 -1.45 10.48 -1.45
N MET A 129 -2.26 10.41 -0.40
CA MET A 129 -2.24 11.38 0.70
C MET A 129 -1.02 11.17 1.59
N PRO A 130 -0.46 12.24 2.22
CA PRO A 130 0.45 12.09 3.34
C PRO A 130 -0.20 11.26 4.47
N LEU A 131 0.54 10.31 5.03
CA LEU A 131 0.02 9.48 6.14
C LEU A 131 -0.32 10.33 7.37
N THR A 132 0.37 11.45 7.55
CA THR A 132 0.09 12.43 8.62
C THR A 132 -1.29 13.05 8.51
N ASP A 133 -1.83 13.21 7.30
CA ASP A 133 -3.17 13.73 7.08
C ASP A 133 -4.25 12.70 7.46
N LEU A 134 -3.85 11.43 7.56
CA LEU A 134 -4.66 10.33 8.08
C LEU A 134 -4.49 10.13 9.60
N GLY A 135 -3.67 10.97 10.27
CA GLY A 135 -3.37 10.85 11.68
C GLY A 135 -2.34 9.77 12.02
N ILE A 136 -1.65 9.22 11.02
CA ILE A 136 -0.56 8.25 11.20
C ILE A 136 0.75 9.01 11.34
N ASP A 137 1.48 8.76 12.43
CA ASP A 137 2.82 9.29 12.65
C ASP A 137 3.86 8.26 12.14
N PRO A 138 4.53 8.52 10.99
CA PRO A 138 5.45 7.55 10.41
C PRO A 138 6.64 7.20 11.32
N ASP A 139 7.09 8.13 12.14
CA ASP A 139 8.23 7.89 13.03
C ASP A 139 7.86 6.99 14.21
N LYS A 140 6.60 6.99 14.61
CA LYS A 140 6.08 6.21 15.70
C LYS A 140 5.38 4.93 15.23
N ASP A 141 4.42 5.09 14.31
CA ASP A 141 3.52 4.01 13.92
C ASP A 141 4.19 3.05 12.92
N LEU A 142 5.22 3.52 12.18
CA LEU A 142 6.04 2.73 11.27
C LEU A 142 7.49 2.56 11.77
N ALA A 143 7.74 2.74 13.08
CA ALA A 143 9.09 2.67 13.66
C ALA A 143 9.79 1.32 13.43
N ASP A 144 9.03 0.23 13.40
CA ASP A 144 9.54 -1.13 13.22
C ASP A 144 9.73 -1.51 11.74
N GLN A 145 9.36 -0.65 10.79
CA GLN A 145 9.62 -0.90 9.36
C GLN A 145 11.08 -0.60 9.00
N TYR A 146 11.60 -1.35 8.03
CA TYR A 146 12.94 -1.07 7.48
C TYR A 146 12.96 0.29 6.76
N ASP A 147 14.04 1.05 6.94
CA ASP A 147 14.16 2.41 6.37
C ASP A 147 13.99 2.44 4.85
N PHE A 148 14.51 1.44 4.13
CA PHE A 148 14.34 1.39 2.67
C PHE A 148 12.88 1.24 2.24
N THR A 149 12.03 0.56 3.02
CA THR A 149 10.61 0.41 2.71
C THR A 149 9.85 1.72 2.94
N LYS A 150 10.23 2.47 3.97
CA LYS A 150 9.70 3.81 4.21
C LYS A 150 10.10 4.76 3.08
N THR A 151 11.39 4.78 2.72
CA THR A 151 11.89 5.61 1.62
C THR A 151 11.19 5.33 0.30
N THR A 152 10.94 4.06 -0.04
CA THR A 152 10.23 3.68 -1.26
C THR A 152 8.80 4.23 -1.33
N ALA A 153 8.12 4.36 -0.20
CA ALA A 153 6.75 4.85 -0.11
C ALA A 153 6.65 6.34 0.25
N SER A 154 7.77 7.07 0.18
CA SER A 154 7.83 8.52 0.37
C SER A 154 7.91 9.27 -0.96
N ASP A 155 7.48 10.53 -0.97
CA ASP A 155 7.73 11.42 -2.10
C ASP A 155 9.16 11.97 -2.12
N ALA A 156 9.48 12.79 -3.12
CA ALA A 156 10.81 13.39 -3.28
C ALA A 156 11.23 14.35 -2.13
N ASP A 157 10.28 14.86 -1.38
CA ASP A 157 10.50 15.73 -0.21
C ASP A 157 10.61 14.91 1.08
N GLY A 158 10.51 13.57 1.00
CA GLY A 158 10.58 12.65 2.14
C GLY A 158 9.26 12.52 2.91
N VAL A 159 8.16 13.02 2.38
CA VAL A 159 6.84 12.88 3.00
C VAL A 159 6.32 11.46 2.78
N GLN A 160 6.02 10.75 3.85
CA GLN A 160 5.51 9.38 3.81
C GLN A 160 4.07 9.36 3.28
N ARG A 161 3.84 8.67 2.14
CA ARG A 161 2.53 8.60 1.46
C ARG A 161 1.97 7.19 1.36
N GLY A 162 2.72 6.20 1.80
CA GLY A 162 2.28 4.81 1.84
C GLY A 162 2.99 4.03 2.94
N ALA A 163 2.44 2.86 3.26
CA ALA A 163 3.03 1.93 4.21
C ALA A 163 3.28 0.59 3.52
N THR A 164 4.44 0.00 3.76
CA THR A 164 4.82 -1.27 3.16
C THR A 164 4.23 -2.43 3.98
N TRP A 165 3.53 -3.32 3.32
CA TRP A 165 2.98 -4.54 3.93
C TRP A 165 3.79 -5.81 3.59
N GLN A 166 4.71 -5.72 2.63
CA GLN A 166 5.65 -6.78 2.25
C GLN A 166 7.07 -6.23 2.15
N CYS A 167 8.04 -7.07 2.49
CA CYS A 167 9.45 -6.78 2.31
C CYS A 167 10.08 -7.88 1.47
N CYS A 168 10.47 -7.55 0.24
CA CYS A 168 11.12 -8.47 -0.70
C CYS A 168 12.56 -7.99 -0.95
N PRO A 169 13.54 -8.45 -0.16
CA PRO A 169 14.92 -8.08 -0.35
C PRO A 169 15.46 -8.66 -1.67
N GLY A 170 16.21 -7.85 -2.40
CA GLY A 170 16.97 -8.33 -3.56
C GLY A 170 18.14 -9.19 -3.12
N VAL A 171 18.35 -10.30 -3.84
CA VAL A 171 19.50 -11.18 -3.62
C VAL A 171 20.14 -11.57 -4.95
N LEU A 172 21.44 -11.78 -4.94
CA LEU A 172 22.13 -12.36 -6.07
C LEU A 172 22.06 -13.89 -6.00
N VAL A 173 21.47 -14.49 -7.02
CA VAL A 173 21.40 -15.94 -7.16
C VAL A 173 22.35 -16.38 -8.26
N TYR A 174 23.19 -17.37 -8.00
CA TYR A 174 24.14 -17.90 -8.97
C TYR A 174 24.08 -19.43 -9.06
N ARG A 175 24.46 -19.96 -10.20
CA ARG A 175 24.65 -21.39 -10.40
C ARG A 175 26.01 -21.83 -9.85
N ARG A 176 26.00 -22.74 -8.88
CA ARG A 176 27.21 -23.20 -8.18
C ARG A 176 28.18 -23.94 -9.10
N ASP A 177 27.68 -24.73 -10.03
CA ASP A 177 28.48 -25.41 -11.03
C ASP A 177 29.25 -24.43 -11.93
N ILE A 178 28.56 -23.39 -12.44
CA ILE A 178 29.20 -22.34 -13.25
C ILE A 178 30.20 -21.53 -12.44
N ALA A 179 29.83 -21.15 -11.19
CA ALA A 179 30.77 -20.43 -10.34
C ALA A 179 32.08 -21.20 -10.09
N LYS A 180 31.95 -22.50 -9.90
CA LYS A 180 33.12 -23.37 -9.75
C LYS A 180 34.02 -23.41 -10.99
N ASP A 181 33.42 -23.45 -12.17
CA ASP A 181 34.15 -23.44 -13.43
C ASP A 181 34.80 -22.07 -13.72
N VAL A 182 34.14 -20.99 -13.42
CA VAL A 182 34.61 -19.62 -13.72
C VAL A 182 35.54 -19.07 -12.63
N PHE A 183 35.17 -19.25 -11.37
CA PHE A 183 35.87 -18.64 -10.22
C PHE A 183 36.79 -19.64 -9.48
N GLY A 184 36.73 -20.94 -9.81
CA GLY A 184 37.45 -21.99 -9.10
C GLY A 184 36.83 -22.36 -7.74
N THR A 185 35.70 -21.76 -7.38
CA THR A 185 34.99 -21.97 -6.12
C THR A 185 33.50 -21.89 -6.29
N ASP A 186 32.75 -22.63 -5.48
CA ASP A 186 31.29 -22.53 -5.37
C ASP A 186 30.86 -22.11 -3.97
N ASP A 187 31.80 -21.71 -3.13
CA ASP A 187 31.52 -21.18 -1.80
C ASP A 187 30.86 -19.79 -1.89
N PRO A 188 29.67 -19.59 -1.27
CA PRO A 188 28.94 -18.32 -1.39
C PRO A 188 29.71 -17.10 -0.91
N LYS A 189 30.55 -17.26 0.11
CA LYS A 189 31.32 -16.16 0.66
C LYS A 189 32.45 -15.74 -0.29
N GLU A 190 33.15 -16.71 -0.84
CA GLU A 190 34.23 -16.44 -1.82
C GLU A 190 33.69 -15.89 -3.13
N VAL A 191 32.53 -16.40 -3.60
CA VAL A 191 31.83 -15.87 -4.78
C VAL A 191 31.35 -14.44 -4.51
N GLY A 192 30.79 -14.18 -3.33
CA GLY A 192 30.38 -12.84 -2.93
C GLY A 192 31.49 -11.80 -2.96
N GLU A 193 32.72 -12.18 -2.55
CA GLU A 193 33.88 -11.28 -2.63
C GLU A 193 34.31 -10.96 -4.08
N LYS A 194 34.08 -11.91 -5.00
CA LYS A 194 34.37 -11.73 -6.44
C LYS A 194 33.30 -10.92 -7.18
N MET A 195 32.14 -10.76 -6.58
CA MET A 195 30.98 -10.09 -7.16
C MET A 195 30.50 -8.93 -6.28
N LYS A 196 31.39 -8.35 -5.48
CA LYS A 196 31.05 -7.32 -4.48
C LYS A 196 30.67 -5.96 -5.10
N ASP A 197 31.09 -5.71 -6.31
CA ASP A 197 30.81 -4.49 -7.07
C ASP A 197 30.82 -4.78 -8.59
N TRP A 198 30.36 -3.83 -9.39
CA TRP A 198 30.27 -3.96 -10.85
C TRP A 198 31.63 -3.93 -11.56
N ASP A 199 32.69 -3.52 -10.89
CA ASP A 199 34.06 -3.47 -11.48
C ASP A 199 34.73 -4.83 -11.36
N THR A 200 34.29 -5.68 -10.44
CA THR A 200 34.87 -7.02 -10.16
C THR A 200 34.00 -8.19 -10.62
N ALA A 201 32.74 -7.94 -11.00
CA ALA A 201 31.77 -8.97 -11.40
C ALA A 201 31.91 -9.40 -12.85
#